data_4e7bb62249842fc152bcd847549cc5de
#
_entry.id   4e7bb62249842fc152bcd847549cc5de
#
_cell.length_a   1.000
_cell.length_b   1.000
_cell.length_c   1.000
_cell.angle_alpha   90.00
_cell.angle_beta   90.00
_cell.angle_gamma   90.00
#
_symmetry.space_group_name_H-M   'P 1'
#
loop_
_entity.id
_entity.type
_entity.pdbx_description
1 polymer ?
#
loop_
_entity_poly.entity_id
_entity_poly.type
_entity_poly.pdbx_seq_one_letter_code
_entity_poly.pdbx_strand_id
1 'polypeptide(L)'
;YFSELELTQITLLTLSLTLVFVSIKNGLRVNNNYSIIKPALGKSLAHVGFGLLILSVVANGTFAREKIFQAKVNDTLQIDNYTFKFDSVEQTKGVNFNAITATFHLMNDQTVMDTFTPEIRVYSNPPTVTSETSIIRKLLTDIYVVMNVPENSNFVNVRIHVKPMISFIWLSVILMAIGGLSAIVFRFKKIR
;
A
#
# COMPACT_ATOMS: atom_id res chain seq x y z
N TYR A 1 -17.99 0.34 -12.31
CA TYR A 1 -16.75 0.86 -11.68
C TYR A 1 -16.14 2.06 -12.41
N PHE A 2 -16.24 2.14 -13.74
CA PHE A 2 -15.70 3.26 -14.52
C PHE A 2 -16.63 4.48 -14.62
N SER A 3 -17.88 4.36 -14.24
CA SER A 3 -18.87 5.44 -14.31
C SER A 3 -18.72 6.53 -13.25
N GLU A 4 -17.87 6.31 -12.24
CA GLU A 4 -17.64 7.25 -11.13
C GLU A 4 -16.28 7.96 -11.21
N LEU A 5 -15.48 7.72 -12.27
CA LEU A 5 -14.21 8.40 -12.45
C LEU A 5 -14.44 9.86 -12.88
N GLU A 6 -13.96 10.78 -12.07
CA GLU A 6 -13.95 12.19 -12.45
C GLU A 6 -12.99 12.44 -13.63
N LEU A 7 -13.29 13.44 -14.45
CA LEU A 7 -12.46 13.81 -15.60
C LEU A 7 -11.00 14.06 -15.21
N THR A 8 -10.78 14.62 -14.03
CA THR A 8 -9.44 14.86 -13.46
C THR A 8 -8.64 13.58 -13.25
N GLN A 9 -9.27 12.54 -12.71
CA GLN A 9 -8.64 11.24 -12.48
C GLN A 9 -8.27 10.54 -13.79
N ILE A 10 -9.18 10.55 -14.77
CA ILE A 10 -8.96 10.00 -16.12
C ILE A 10 -7.78 10.73 -16.78
N THR A 11 -7.76 12.05 -16.71
CA THR A 11 -6.68 12.86 -17.29
C THR A 11 -5.33 12.54 -16.65
N LEU A 12 -5.25 12.48 -15.32
CA LEU A 12 -4.02 12.18 -14.60
C LEU A 12 -3.53 10.76 -14.87
N LEU A 13 -4.42 9.76 -14.92
CA LEU A 13 -4.07 8.38 -15.28
C LEU A 13 -3.52 8.31 -16.71
N THR A 14 -4.16 8.98 -17.66
CA THR A 14 -3.72 9.00 -19.06
C THR A 14 -2.36 9.68 -19.21
N LEU A 15 -2.16 10.83 -18.57
CA LEU A 15 -0.88 11.56 -18.62
C LEU A 15 0.25 10.75 -17.95
N SER A 16 -0.01 10.11 -16.80
CA SER A 16 0.98 9.31 -16.11
C SER A 16 1.39 8.07 -16.91
N LEU A 17 0.43 7.36 -17.51
CA LEU A 17 0.70 6.23 -18.40
C LEU A 17 1.50 6.65 -19.64
N THR A 18 1.12 7.79 -20.24
CA THR A 18 1.85 8.37 -21.38
C THR A 18 3.29 8.70 -20.99
N LEU A 19 3.50 9.33 -19.84
CA LEU A 19 4.83 9.67 -19.32
C LEU A 19 5.68 8.41 -19.11
N VAL A 20 5.14 7.37 -18.48
CA VAL A 20 5.83 6.09 -18.29
C VAL A 20 6.22 5.48 -19.62
N PHE A 21 5.27 5.37 -20.55
CA PHE A 21 5.50 4.76 -21.87
C PHE A 21 6.56 5.51 -22.68
N VAL A 22 6.45 6.83 -22.78
CA VAL A 22 7.42 7.67 -23.53
C VAL A 22 8.80 7.60 -22.88
N SER A 23 8.87 7.58 -21.54
CA SER A 23 10.15 7.50 -20.84
C SER A 23 10.85 6.15 -21.02
N ILE A 24 10.10 5.05 -21.00
CA ILE A 24 10.62 3.71 -21.33
C ILE A 24 11.12 3.68 -22.77
N LYS A 25 10.32 4.13 -23.74
CA LYS A 25 10.70 4.18 -25.16
C LYS A 25 11.96 5.00 -25.38
N ASN A 26 12.10 6.15 -24.73
CA ASN A 26 13.30 6.98 -24.82
C ASN A 26 14.51 6.31 -24.19
N GLY A 27 14.35 5.61 -23.06
CA GLY A 27 15.41 4.82 -22.44
C GLY A 27 15.92 3.68 -23.32
N LEU A 28 15.00 2.98 -24.01
CA LEU A 28 15.33 1.86 -24.93
C LEU A 28 15.93 2.32 -26.27
N ARG A 29 15.64 3.56 -26.71
CA ARG A 29 16.11 4.13 -27.98
C ARG A 29 17.57 4.59 -27.97
N VAL A 30 18.25 4.46 -26.85
CA VAL A 30 19.62 4.92 -26.72
C VAL A 30 20.54 4.04 -27.56
N ASN A 31 21.04 4.65 -28.63
CA ASN A 31 21.90 4.04 -29.64
C ASN A 31 23.32 3.75 -29.08
N ASN A 32 24.10 2.90 -29.74
CA ASN A 32 25.38 2.27 -29.40
C ASN A 32 26.54 3.17 -28.87
N ASN A 33 26.33 4.46 -28.61
CA ASN A 33 27.31 5.35 -27.99
C ASN A 33 27.25 5.30 -26.47
N TYR A 34 28.07 4.47 -25.85
CA TYR A 34 28.14 4.27 -24.39
C TYR A 34 28.25 5.55 -23.58
N SER A 35 28.82 6.64 -24.10
CA SER A 35 28.96 7.92 -23.39
C SER A 35 27.65 8.70 -23.24
N ILE A 36 26.70 8.49 -24.15
CA ILE A 36 25.38 9.18 -24.14
C ILE A 36 24.31 8.31 -23.46
N ILE A 37 24.50 6.99 -23.43
CA ILE A 37 23.56 6.01 -22.89
C ILE A 37 23.30 6.26 -21.39
N LYS A 38 24.33 6.44 -20.60
CA LYS A 38 24.24 6.46 -19.14
C LYS A 38 23.42 7.63 -18.58
N PRO A 39 23.60 8.91 -18.98
CA PRO A 39 22.77 10.01 -18.52
C PRO A 39 21.33 9.95 -19.03
N ALA A 40 21.10 9.40 -20.23
CA ALA A 40 19.76 9.24 -20.80
C ALA A 40 18.95 8.18 -20.05
N LEU A 41 19.57 7.08 -19.63
CA LEU A 41 18.94 6.04 -18.81
C LEU A 41 18.55 6.59 -17.43
N GLY A 42 19.42 7.34 -16.77
CA GLY A 42 19.10 7.95 -15.48
C GLY A 42 17.92 8.90 -15.57
N LYS A 43 17.89 9.74 -16.61
CA LYS A 43 16.74 10.62 -16.87
C LYS A 43 15.45 9.83 -17.14
N SER A 44 15.51 8.81 -17.98
CA SER A 44 14.34 7.94 -18.27
C SER A 44 13.84 7.25 -17.03
N LEU A 45 14.74 6.71 -16.19
CA LEU A 45 14.39 6.03 -14.95
C LEU A 45 13.68 6.97 -13.97
N ALA A 46 14.20 8.20 -13.82
CA ALA A 46 13.56 9.22 -12.96
C ALA A 46 12.15 9.59 -13.46
N HIS A 47 11.96 9.72 -14.78
CA HIS A 47 10.65 10.04 -15.35
C HIS A 47 9.68 8.85 -15.28
N VAL A 48 10.15 7.61 -15.45
CA VAL A 48 9.34 6.40 -15.21
C VAL A 48 8.89 6.36 -13.75
N GLY A 49 9.80 6.61 -12.80
CA GLY A 49 9.47 6.69 -11.38
C GLY A 49 8.42 7.76 -11.10
N PHE A 50 8.57 8.96 -11.67
CA PHE A 50 7.61 10.04 -11.48
C PHE A 50 6.21 9.72 -12.07
N GLY A 51 6.17 9.16 -13.29
CA GLY A 51 4.92 8.71 -13.87
C GLY A 51 4.24 7.59 -13.07
N LEU A 52 5.05 6.63 -12.58
CA LEU A 52 4.55 5.56 -11.72
C LEU A 52 4.03 6.07 -10.38
N LEU A 53 4.66 7.12 -9.80
CA LEU A 53 4.18 7.77 -8.58
C LEU A 53 2.79 8.36 -8.78
N ILE A 54 2.62 9.18 -9.84
CA ILE A 54 1.32 9.79 -10.13
C ILE A 54 0.26 8.70 -10.37
N LEU A 55 0.59 7.69 -11.18
CA LEU A 55 -0.30 6.56 -11.46
C LEU A 55 -0.75 5.88 -10.17
N SER A 56 0.20 5.57 -9.27
CA SER A 56 -0.07 4.84 -8.03
C SER A 56 -0.88 5.67 -7.04
N VAL A 57 -0.58 6.98 -6.90
CA VAL A 57 -1.33 7.88 -6.00
C VAL A 57 -2.77 8.05 -6.49
N VAL A 58 -2.96 8.27 -7.79
CA VAL A 58 -4.31 8.43 -8.36
C VAL A 58 -5.09 7.12 -8.27
N ALA A 59 -4.46 5.97 -8.61
CA ALA A 59 -5.10 4.67 -8.50
C ALA A 59 -5.48 4.34 -7.05
N ASN A 60 -4.61 4.64 -6.08
CA ASN A 60 -4.93 4.47 -4.68
C ASN A 60 -6.10 5.35 -4.25
N GLY A 61 -6.06 6.65 -4.56
CA GLY A 61 -7.14 7.59 -4.20
C GLY A 61 -8.49 7.22 -4.80
N THR A 62 -8.49 6.60 -5.99
CA THR A 62 -9.71 6.23 -6.72
C THR A 62 -10.27 4.88 -6.31
N PHE A 63 -9.40 3.89 -6.16
CA PHE A 63 -9.81 2.48 -6.00
C PHE A 63 -9.61 1.95 -4.57
N ALA A 64 -9.12 2.75 -3.63
CA ALA A 64 -9.10 2.34 -2.24
C ALA A 64 -10.52 2.11 -1.71
N ARG A 65 -10.69 1.08 -0.91
CA ARG A 65 -11.95 0.73 -0.27
C ARG A 65 -11.76 0.67 1.23
N GLU A 66 -12.77 1.15 1.93
CA GLU A 66 -12.84 1.10 3.38
C GLU A 66 -14.23 0.66 3.80
N LYS A 67 -14.30 -0.24 4.77
CA LYS A 67 -15.58 -0.66 5.35
C LYS A 67 -15.42 -0.90 6.85
N ILE A 68 -16.41 -0.45 7.61
CA ILE A 68 -16.49 -0.64 9.06
C ILE A 68 -17.55 -1.69 9.34
N PHE A 69 -17.22 -2.65 10.19
CA PHE A 69 -18.10 -3.72 10.61
C PHE A 69 -18.23 -3.73 12.14
N GLN A 70 -19.38 -4.12 12.63
CA GLN A 70 -19.57 -4.59 13.98
C GLN A 70 -19.61 -6.11 13.95
N ALA A 71 -18.59 -6.77 14.48
CA ALA A 71 -18.38 -8.20 14.33
C ALA A 71 -18.30 -8.92 15.66
N LYS A 72 -18.80 -10.15 15.69
CA LYS A 72 -18.62 -11.13 16.77
C LYS A 72 -17.75 -12.27 16.28
N VAL A 73 -17.16 -13.00 17.21
CA VAL A 73 -16.42 -14.23 16.89
C VAL A 73 -17.31 -15.18 16.08
N ASN A 74 -16.74 -15.79 15.04
CA ASN A 74 -17.35 -16.60 14.00
C ASN A 74 -18.10 -15.83 12.89
N ASP A 75 -18.22 -14.51 12.95
CA ASP A 75 -18.78 -13.73 11.85
C ASP A 75 -17.89 -13.77 10.61
N THR A 76 -18.54 -13.65 9.45
CA THR A 76 -17.88 -13.51 8.16
C THR A 76 -18.10 -12.09 7.64
N LEU A 77 -16.99 -11.38 7.38
CA LEU A 77 -17.00 -10.00 6.90
C LEU A 77 -16.60 -9.98 5.44
N GLN A 78 -17.35 -9.26 4.61
CA GLN A 78 -17.07 -9.17 3.18
C GLN A 78 -16.87 -7.72 2.74
N ILE A 79 -15.77 -7.50 2.03
CA ILE A 79 -15.45 -6.24 1.35
C ILE A 79 -14.98 -6.59 -0.07
N ASP A 80 -15.72 -6.17 -1.08
CA ASP A 80 -15.53 -6.55 -2.48
C ASP A 80 -15.32 -8.07 -2.64
N ASN A 81 -14.18 -8.49 -3.18
CA ASN A 81 -13.83 -9.90 -3.40
C ASN A 81 -13.08 -10.53 -2.22
N TYR A 82 -12.94 -9.81 -1.10
CA TYR A 82 -12.23 -10.31 0.07
C TYR A 82 -13.21 -10.75 1.14
N THR A 83 -13.04 -11.97 1.62
CA THR A 83 -13.85 -12.57 2.69
C THR A 83 -12.96 -12.80 3.91
N PHE A 84 -13.35 -12.24 5.06
CA PHE A 84 -12.62 -12.37 6.32
C PHE A 84 -13.49 -13.14 7.31
N LYS A 85 -12.94 -14.20 7.89
CA LYS A 85 -13.55 -14.93 8.99
C LYS A 85 -12.95 -14.44 10.30
N PHE A 86 -13.79 -13.99 11.22
CA PHE A 86 -13.39 -13.62 12.56
C PHE A 86 -13.28 -14.88 13.42
N ASP A 87 -12.07 -15.29 13.78
CA ASP A 87 -11.80 -16.57 14.45
C ASP A 87 -11.86 -16.46 15.96
N SER A 88 -11.06 -15.57 16.55
CA SER A 88 -10.92 -15.48 18.01
C SER A 88 -10.56 -14.09 18.51
N VAL A 89 -10.78 -13.90 19.82
CA VAL A 89 -10.26 -12.76 20.59
C VAL A 89 -9.55 -13.29 21.81
N GLU A 90 -8.32 -12.88 22.01
CA GLU A 90 -7.47 -13.31 23.12
C GLU A 90 -6.91 -12.11 23.88
N GLN A 91 -6.72 -12.29 25.18
CA GLN A 91 -5.98 -11.33 25.99
C GLN A 91 -4.55 -11.80 26.14
N THR A 92 -3.61 -10.96 25.78
CA THR A 92 -2.17 -11.23 25.89
C THR A 92 -1.51 -10.19 26.80
N LYS A 93 -0.46 -10.59 27.51
CA LYS A 93 0.28 -9.71 28.40
C LYS A 93 1.68 -9.50 27.83
N GLY A 94 2.01 -8.29 27.49
CA GLY A 94 3.36 -7.86 27.14
C GLY A 94 4.18 -7.45 28.37
N VAL A 95 5.41 -6.97 28.14
CA VAL A 95 6.32 -6.54 29.21
C VAL A 95 5.77 -5.30 29.94
N ASN A 96 5.19 -4.34 29.22
CA ASN A 96 4.71 -3.06 29.76
C ASN A 96 3.28 -2.70 29.30
N PHE A 97 2.55 -3.65 28.71
CA PHE A 97 1.17 -3.47 28.26
C PHE A 97 0.36 -4.76 28.40
N ASN A 98 -0.95 -4.62 28.48
CA ASN A 98 -1.91 -5.69 28.22
C ASN A 98 -2.48 -5.48 26.83
N ALA A 99 -2.67 -6.54 26.05
CA ALA A 99 -3.28 -6.43 24.73
C ALA A 99 -4.53 -7.31 24.62
N ILE A 100 -5.46 -6.83 23.81
CA ILE A 100 -6.57 -7.61 23.28
C ILE A 100 -6.23 -7.82 21.81
N THR A 101 -6.03 -9.06 21.40
CA THR A 101 -5.67 -9.46 20.04
C THR A 101 -6.86 -10.16 19.41
N ALA A 102 -7.30 -9.72 18.24
CA ALA A 102 -8.30 -10.44 17.47
C ALA A 102 -7.62 -11.14 16.28
N THR A 103 -8.13 -12.32 15.93
CA THR A 103 -7.63 -13.10 14.78
C THR A 103 -8.67 -13.12 13.68
N PHE A 104 -8.26 -12.66 12.48
CA PHE A 104 -9.07 -12.70 11.26
C PHE A 104 -8.34 -13.48 10.18
N HIS A 105 -9.02 -14.43 9.56
CA HIS A 105 -8.50 -15.19 8.43
C HIS A 105 -9.06 -14.64 7.12
N LEU A 106 -8.18 -14.25 6.20
CA LEU A 106 -8.56 -13.97 4.83
C LEU A 106 -8.80 -15.30 4.12
N MET A 107 -10.01 -15.50 3.67
CA MET A 107 -10.45 -16.74 3.05
C MET A 107 -10.49 -16.64 1.53
N ASN A 108 -10.10 -17.72 0.86
CA ASN A 108 -10.46 -17.99 -0.53
C ASN A 108 -11.19 -19.32 -0.54
N ASP A 109 -12.50 -19.27 -0.76
CA ASP A 109 -13.42 -20.40 -0.54
C ASP A 109 -13.26 -20.96 0.88
N GLN A 110 -12.72 -22.17 1.03
CA GLN A 110 -12.50 -22.86 2.31
C GLN A 110 -11.04 -22.79 2.78
N THR A 111 -10.13 -22.14 2.04
CA THR A 111 -8.71 -22.08 2.37
C THR A 111 -8.34 -20.75 3.00
N VAL A 112 -7.52 -20.79 4.06
CA VAL A 112 -6.94 -19.60 4.67
C VAL A 112 -5.77 -19.15 3.81
N MET A 113 -5.85 -17.93 3.28
CA MET A 113 -4.80 -17.31 2.47
C MET A 113 -3.82 -16.51 3.33
N ASP A 114 -4.34 -15.77 4.29
CA ASP A 114 -3.57 -14.89 5.16
C ASP A 114 -4.26 -14.77 6.51
N THR A 115 -3.51 -14.39 7.56
CA THR A 115 -4.04 -14.17 8.91
C THR A 115 -3.69 -12.76 9.38
N PHE A 116 -4.68 -12.04 9.86
CA PHE A 116 -4.55 -10.71 10.46
C PHE A 116 -4.74 -10.79 11.96
N THR A 117 -3.87 -10.11 12.69
CA THR A 117 -3.90 -10.05 14.17
C THR A 117 -3.83 -8.61 14.65
N PRO A 118 -4.88 -7.78 14.42
CA PRO A 118 -4.93 -6.45 14.99
C PRO A 118 -5.03 -6.51 16.52
N GLU A 119 -4.44 -5.52 17.20
CA GLU A 119 -4.39 -5.47 18.65
C GLU A 119 -4.83 -4.11 19.20
N ILE A 120 -5.40 -4.13 20.41
CA ILE A 120 -5.51 -2.94 21.25
C ILE A 120 -4.57 -3.13 22.42
N ARG A 121 -3.60 -2.24 22.56
CA ARG A 121 -2.63 -2.27 23.65
C ARG A 121 -2.96 -1.20 24.68
N VAL A 122 -2.98 -1.61 25.94
CA VAL A 122 -3.16 -0.75 27.09
C VAL A 122 -1.84 -0.71 27.85
N TYR A 123 -1.14 0.41 27.75
CA TYR A 123 0.12 0.64 28.47
C TYR A 123 -0.14 1.13 29.89
N SER A 124 0.71 0.72 30.82
CA SER A 124 0.56 1.11 32.24
C SER A 124 1.33 2.38 32.58
N ASN A 125 2.45 2.66 31.93
CA ASN A 125 3.30 3.80 32.20
C ASN A 125 3.99 4.36 30.94
N PRO A 126 3.63 5.56 30.43
CA PRO A 126 2.44 6.32 30.83
C PRO A 126 1.15 5.60 30.42
N PRO A 127 0.02 5.82 31.11
CA PRO A 127 -1.26 5.21 30.78
C PRO A 127 -1.69 5.67 29.38
N THR A 128 -1.71 4.75 28.42
CA THR A 128 -2.04 5.05 27.01
C THR A 128 -2.68 3.83 26.38
N VAL A 129 -3.71 4.06 25.56
CA VAL A 129 -4.32 3.00 24.75
C VAL A 129 -3.96 3.24 23.28
N THR A 130 -3.43 2.22 22.62
CA THR A 130 -3.11 2.27 21.19
C THR A 130 -3.81 1.15 20.43
N SER A 131 -4.19 1.43 19.18
CA SER A 131 -4.71 0.41 18.27
C SER A 131 -3.62 0.06 17.27
N GLU A 132 -3.18 -1.18 17.32
CA GLU A 132 -2.14 -1.73 16.43
C GLU A 132 -2.81 -2.38 15.24
N THR A 133 -2.48 -1.86 14.07
CA THR A 133 -3.03 -2.33 12.80
C THR A 133 -2.29 -3.56 12.31
N SER A 134 -3.01 -4.61 11.94
CA SER A 134 -2.43 -5.72 11.19
C SER A 134 -2.42 -5.41 9.69
N ILE A 135 -1.24 -5.52 9.06
CA ILE A 135 -1.03 -5.13 7.67
C ILE A 135 -0.44 -6.30 6.89
N ILE A 136 -1.10 -6.70 5.82
CA ILE A 136 -0.54 -7.63 4.83
C ILE A 136 -0.29 -6.89 3.55
N ARG A 137 0.98 -6.87 3.12
CA ARG A 137 1.44 -6.20 1.92
C ARG A 137 1.57 -7.20 0.79
N LYS A 138 0.84 -6.95 -0.30
CA LYS A 138 0.98 -7.67 -1.57
C LYS A 138 1.46 -6.71 -2.64
N LEU A 139 2.01 -7.22 -3.73
CA LEU A 139 2.58 -6.37 -4.78
C LEU A 139 1.60 -5.31 -5.31
N LEU A 140 0.34 -5.70 -5.53
CA LEU A 140 -0.68 -4.83 -6.11
C LEU A 140 -1.62 -4.20 -5.09
N THR A 141 -1.73 -4.76 -3.88
CA THR A 141 -2.76 -4.34 -2.93
C THR A 141 -2.28 -4.60 -1.50
N ASP A 142 -2.34 -3.59 -0.66
CA ASP A 142 -2.13 -3.71 0.78
C ASP A 142 -3.48 -3.77 1.48
N ILE A 143 -3.61 -4.67 2.45
CA ILE A 143 -4.80 -4.82 3.26
C ILE A 143 -4.46 -4.49 4.71
N TYR A 144 -5.25 -3.60 5.31
CA TYR A 144 -5.11 -3.16 6.69
C TYR A 144 -6.35 -3.56 7.46
N VAL A 145 -6.17 -4.22 8.59
CA VAL A 145 -7.25 -4.54 9.53
C VAL A 145 -6.95 -3.85 10.84
N VAL A 146 -7.89 -3.01 11.27
CA VAL A 146 -7.83 -2.25 12.52
C VAL A 146 -9.03 -2.64 13.35
N MET A 147 -8.86 -2.79 14.65
CA MET A 147 -9.98 -3.03 15.54
C MET A 147 -10.09 -2.00 16.63
N ASN A 148 -11.31 -1.85 17.16
CA ASN A 148 -11.60 -1.13 18.38
C ASN A 148 -12.69 -1.90 19.14
N VAL A 149 -12.51 -2.05 20.44
CA VAL A 149 -13.50 -2.68 21.33
C VAL A 149 -14.23 -1.58 22.08
N PRO A 150 -15.53 -1.34 21.82
CA PRO A 150 -16.32 -0.40 22.59
C PRO A 150 -16.50 -0.90 24.03
N GLU A 151 -16.52 0.01 24.99
CA GLU A 151 -16.79 -0.34 26.39
C GLU A 151 -18.14 -1.05 26.53
N ASN A 152 -18.16 -2.14 27.30
CA ASN A 152 -19.36 -2.94 27.62
C ASN A 152 -20.08 -3.55 26.40
N SER A 153 -19.38 -3.82 25.31
CA SER A 153 -19.98 -4.43 24.13
C SER A 153 -19.55 -5.88 23.92
N ASN A 154 -20.48 -6.69 23.37
CA ASN A 154 -20.22 -8.06 22.95
C ASN A 154 -19.77 -8.15 21.48
N PHE A 155 -19.38 -7.03 20.88
CA PHE A 155 -18.90 -6.94 19.50
C PHE A 155 -17.61 -6.12 19.42
N VAL A 156 -16.88 -6.34 18.36
CA VAL A 156 -15.67 -5.59 18.01
C VAL A 156 -15.98 -4.73 16.79
N ASN A 157 -15.63 -3.43 16.84
CA ASN A 157 -15.63 -2.61 15.63
C ASN A 157 -14.36 -2.91 14.83
N VAL A 158 -14.53 -3.40 13.63
CA VAL A 158 -13.44 -3.76 12.70
C VAL A 158 -13.49 -2.83 11.51
N ARG A 159 -12.37 -2.18 11.22
CA ARG A 159 -12.20 -1.36 10.02
C ARG A 159 -11.22 -2.06 9.09
N ILE A 160 -11.67 -2.37 7.90
CA ILE A 160 -10.85 -3.00 6.86
C ILE A 160 -10.62 -1.99 5.76
N HIS A 161 -9.33 -1.77 5.41
CA HIS A 161 -8.92 -0.96 4.27
C HIS A 161 -8.25 -1.85 3.24
N VAL A 162 -8.67 -1.72 2.00
CA VAL A 162 -8.03 -2.34 0.83
C VAL A 162 -7.45 -1.21 0.00
N LYS A 163 -6.12 -1.12 -0.06
CA LYS A 163 -5.39 -0.01 -0.68
C LYS A 163 -4.55 -0.51 -1.85
N PRO A 164 -4.93 -0.24 -3.10
CA PRO A 164 -4.15 -0.66 -4.25
C PRO A 164 -2.90 0.19 -4.44
N MET A 165 -1.87 -0.42 -5.04
CA MET A 165 -0.65 0.20 -5.54
C MET A 165 0.22 0.97 -4.54
N ILE A 166 0.07 0.77 -3.22
CA ILE A 166 0.92 1.41 -2.20
C ILE A 166 2.40 1.02 -2.38
N SER A 167 2.68 -0.26 -2.65
CA SER A 167 4.04 -0.76 -2.90
C SER A 167 4.70 -0.05 -4.10
N PHE A 168 3.94 0.36 -5.10
CA PHE A 168 4.45 1.10 -6.26
C PHE A 168 4.79 2.56 -5.95
N ILE A 169 4.15 3.17 -4.95
CA ILE A 169 4.54 4.50 -4.46
C ILE A 169 5.99 4.45 -3.94
N TRP A 170 6.31 3.46 -3.12
CA TRP A 170 7.67 3.28 -2.61
C TRP A 170 8.68 2.94 -3.71
N LEU A 171 8.31 2.03 -4.62
CA LEU A 171 9.14 1.68 -5.76
C LEU A 171 9.43 2.90 -6.63
N SER A 172 8.46 3.76 -6.88
CA SER A 172 8.63 4.96 -7.70
C SER A 172 9.62 5.96 -7.08
N VAL A 173 9.59 6.14 -5.75
CA VAL A 173 10.57 6.99 -5.05
C VAL A 173 11.99 6.44 -5.20
N ILE A 174 12.17 5.13 -5.08
CA ILE A 174 13.47 4.47 -5.28
C ILE A 174 13.95 4.67 -6.72
N LEU A 175 13.08 4.47 -7.71
CA LEU A 175 13.42 4.67 -9.12
C LEU A 175 13.83 6.13 -9.41
N MET A 176 13.11 7.11 -8.87
CA MET A 176 13.46 8.52 -9.00
C MET A 176 14.82 8.83 -8.37
N ALA A 177 15.07 8.32 -7.16
CA ALA A 177 16.35 8.52 -6.47
C ALA A 177 17.52 7.93 -7.26
N ILE A 178 17.42 6.68 -7.71
CA ILE A 178 18.45 6.02 -8.53
C ILE A 178 18.65 6.77 -9.86
N GLY A 179 17.57 7.17 -10.51
CA GLY A 179 17.61 7.92 -11.77
C GLY A 179 18.30 9.27 -11.61
N GLY A 180 17.95 10.02 -10.56
CA GLY A 180 18.54 11.32 -10.24
C GLY A 180 20.03 11.22 -9.88
N LEU A 181 20.38 10.30 -8.99
CA LEU A 181 21.78 10.06 -8.58
C LEU A 181 22.64 9.64 -9.80
N SER A 182 22.16 8.75 -10.63
CA SER A 182 22.89 8.34 -11.83
C SER A 182 23.15 9.53 -12.77
N ALA A 183 22.16 10.39 -12.99
CA ALA A 183 22.33 11.58 -13.84
C ALA A 183 23.40 12.52 -13.29
N ILE A 184 23.46 12.72 -11.97
CA ILE A 184 24.47 13.55 -11.29
C ILE A 184 25.88 12.95 -11.46
N VAL A 185 26.04 11.66 -11.14
CA VAL A 185 27.34 10.96 -11.23
C VAL A 185 27.92 11.04 -12.65
N PHE A 186 27.08 10.83 -13.68
CA PHE A 186 27.55 10.89 -15.07
C PHE A 186 27.88 12.31 -15.54
N ARG A 187 27.20 13.33 -15.00
CA ARG A 187 27.54 14.73 -15.27
C ARG A 187 28.92 15.10 -14.74
N PHE A 188 29.25 14.70 -13.53
CA PHE A 188 30.57 14.97 -12.93
C PHE A 188 31.70 14.24 -13.66
N LYS A 189 31.49 13.01 -14.17
CA LYS A 189 32.49 12.30 -14.96
C LYS A 189 32.79 12.92 -16.34
N LYS A 190 31.88 13.75 -16.86
CA LYS A 190 32.09 14.45 -18.15
C LYS A 190 32.88 15.75 -18.00
N ILE A 191 33.01 16.29 -16.80
CA ILE A 191 33.69 17.54 -16.49
C ILE A 191 35.19 17.31 -16.15
N ARG A 192 35.57 16.06 -15.84
CA ARG A 192 36.96 15.61 -15.74
C ARG A 192 37.43 15.00 -17.05
#